data_7ab8533a0138c58d0c61cf2d99c8b85b
#
_entry.id   7ab8533a0138c58d0c61cf2d99c8b85b
#
_cell.length_a   1.000
_cell.length_b   1.000
_cell.length_c   1.000
_cell.angle_alpha   90.00
_cell.angle_beta   90.00
_cell.angle_gamma   90.00
#
_symmetry.space_group_name_H-M   'P 1'
#
loop_
_entity.id
_entity.type
_entity.pdbx_description
1 polymer ?
#
loop_
_entity_poly.entity_id
_entity_poly.type
_entity_poly.pdbx_seq_one_letter_code
_entity_poly.pdbx_strand_id
1 'polypeptide(L)'
;MNWLVITTTFLAVNLDFFVILLFLCQRFPTRQVLAGYLLGLLILISAAFIIGQALLQFFPEWLLGALGIIPIWTVLHDNDEDLQEFHHHSPIVTVLITYLSVCAGCNLSLFLPVLANQTWSTFGLILAYIAGLTILIVYLIAYFGHMYPVQTIINRWGEPLMKFCYIGIGIYVFFDSGLVNHLIRLF
;
A
#
# COMPACT_ATOMS: atom_id res chain seq x y z
N MET A 1 -7.68 -10.82 -13.93
CA MET A 1 -6.73 -10.02 -13.16
C MET A 1 -6.74 -8.58 -13.68
N ASN A 2 -7.01 -7.60 -12.84
CA ASN A 2 -7.10 -6.20 -13.27
C ASN A 2 -5.85 -5.43 -12.83
N TRP A 3 -4.91 -5.26 -13.76
CA TRP A 3 -3.63 -4.56 -13.50
C TRP A 3 -3.82 -3.11 -13.05
N LEU A 4 -4.90 -2.47 -13.51
CA LEU A 4 -5.24 -1.12 -13.13
C LEU A 4 -5.57 -1.03 -11.63
N VAL A 5 -6.31 -2.01 -11.10
CA VAL A 5 -6.63 -2.07 -9.66
C VAL A 5 -5.35 -2.25 -8.84
N ILE A 6 -4.47 -3.18 -9.25
CA ILE A 6 -3.20 -3.41 -8.55
C ILE A 6 -2.34 -2.15 -8.53
N THR A 7 -2.24 -1.46 -9.67
CA THR A 7 -1.48 -0.21 -9.78
C THR A 7 -2.08 0.88 -8.90
N THR A 8 -3.40 1.07 -8.95
CA THR A 8 -4.09 2.08 -8.17
C THR A 8 -3.98 1.79 -6.67
N THR A 9 -4.16 0.52 -6.27
CA THR A 9 -3.96 0.09 -4.88
C THR A 9 -2.55 0.38 -4.40
N PHE A 10 -1.54 0.00 -5.21
CA PHE A 10 -0.14 0.24 -4.87
C PHE A 10 0.17 1.73 -4.71
N LEU A 11 -0.29 2.57 -5.64
CA LEU A 11 -0.09 4.02 -5.55
C LEU A 11 -0.80 4.62 -4.35
N ALA A 12 -2.05 4.24 -4.11
CA ALA A 12 -2.84 4.76 -2.99
C ALA A 12 -2.21 4.44 -1.64
N VAL A 13 -1.85 3.16 -1.43
CA VAL A 13 -1.28 2.67 -0.17
C VAL A 13 0.07 3.30 0.17
N ASN A 14 0.84 3.67 -0.86
CA ASN A 14 2.19 4.17 -0.67
C ASN A 14 2.31 5.69 -0.85
N LEU A 15 1.19 6.39 -1.02
CA LEU A 15 1.21 7.82 -1.31
C LEU A 15 1.78 8.65 -0.15
N ASP A 16 1.42 8.30 1.08
CA ASP A 16 1.96 8.87 2.32
C ASP A 16 3.46 8.56 2.45
N PHE A 17 3.85 7.32 2.17
CA PHE A 17 5.25 6.93 2.19
C PHE A 17 6.07 7.63 1.10
N PHE A 18 5.50 8.02 -0.02
CA PHE A 18 6.22 8.78 -1.07
C PHE A 18 6.69 10.14 -0.58
N VAL A 19 5.97 10.76 0.35
CA VAL A 19 6.43 12.00 1.02
C VAL A 19 7.66 11.71 1.86
N ILE A 20 7.61 10.64 2.67
CA ILE A 20 8.75 10.21 3.50
C ILE A 20 9.93 9.79 2.62
N LEU A 21 9.66 9.06 1.55
CA LEU A 21 10.65 8.59 0.58
C LEU A 21 11.42 9.76 -0.05
N LEU A 22 10.75 10.88 -0.29
CA LEU A 22 11.39 12.10 -0.77
C LEU A 22 12.50 12.57 0.18
N PHE A 23 12.22 12.61 1.50
CA PHE A 23 13.21 12.99 2.52
C PHE A 23 14.30 11.93 2.69
N LEU A 24 13.94 10.65 2.63
CA LEU A 24 14.90 9.56 2.74
C LEU A 24 15.89 9.54 1.56
N CYS A 25 15.43 9.83 0.34
CA CYS A 25 16.29 9.92 -0.84
C CYS A 25 17.23 11.14 -0.81
N GLN A 26 16.91 12.18 -0.03
CA GLN A 26 17.81 13.30 0.19
C GLN A 26 18.88 13.01 1.26
N ARG A 27 18.55 12.14 2.22
CA ARG A 27 19.43 11.83 3.37
C ARG A 27 20.32 10.61 3.14
N PHE A 28 19.86 9.63 2.36
CA PHE A 28 20.54 8.35 2.14
C PHE A 28 20.74 8.06 0.66
N PRO A 29 21.73 7.22 0.28
CA PRO A 29 21.94 6.78 -1.09
C PRO A 29 20.69 6.05 -1.63
N THR A 30 20.23 6.45 -2.81
CA THR A 30 19.02 5.92 -3.45
C THR A 30 18.97 4.39 -3.53
N ARG A 31 20.13 3.73 -3.72
CA ARG A 31 20.21 2.26 -3.75
C ARG A 31 19.85 1.61 -2.41
N GLN A 32 20.26 2.24 -1.30
CA GLN A 32 19.97 1.71 0.05
C GLN A 32 18.51 1.98 0.41
N VAL A 33 17.98 3.14 0.02
CA VAL A 33 16.55 3.48 0.17
C VAL A 33 15.70 2.49 -0.61
N LEU A 34 16.05 2.23 -1.87
CA LEU A 34 15.36 1.26 -2.71
C LEU A 34 15.38 -0.15 -2.09
N ALA A 35 16.53 -0.61 -1.60
CA ALA A 35 16.64 -1.94 -0.99
C ALA A 35 15.77 -2.06 0.26
N GLY A 36 15.80 -1.08 1.17
CA GLY A 36 14.96 -1.07 2.38
C GLY A 36 13.47 -1.05 2.05
N TYR A 37 13.06 -0.21 1.12
CA TYR A 37 11.67 -0.09 0.68
C TYR A 37 11.18 -1.38 0.00
N LEU A 38 11.94 -1.95 -0.94
CA LEU A 38 11.60 -3.22 -1.59
C LEU A 38 11.45 -4.36 -0.60
N LEU A 39 12.36 -4.49 0.36
CA LEU A 39 12.28 -5.53 1.40
C LEU A 39 10.99 -5.36 2.23
N GLY A 40 10.70 -4.16 2.69
CA GLY A 40 9.49 -3.89 3.47
C GLY A 40 8.21 -4.18 2.69
N LEU A 41 8.17 -3.74 1.45
CA LEU A 41 7.04 -3.97 0.54
C LEU A 41 6.83 -5.46 0.25
N LEU A 42 7.90 -6.21 -0.02
CA LEU A 42 7.82 -7.66 -0.24
C LEU A 42 7.28 -8.37 1.00
N ILE A 43 7.73 -7.98 2.21
CA ILE A 43 7.24 -8.54 3.48
C ILE A 43 5.74 -8.27 3.63
N LEU A 44 5.29 -7.02 3.46
CA LEU A 44 3.89 -6.66 3.67
C LEU A 44 2.95 -7.29 2.63
N ILE A 45 3.32 -7.29 1.35
CA ILE A 45 2.51 -7.90 0.29
C ILE A 45 2.43 -9.42 0.46
N SER A 46 3.55 -10.07 0.83
CA SER A 46 3.56 -11.51 1.09
C SER A 46 2.71 -11.85 2.32
N ALA A 47 2.81 -11.06 3.38
CA ALA A 47 1.97 -11.22 4.56
C ALA A 47 0.48 -11.04 4.21
N ALA A 48 0.11 -10.00 3.44
CA ALA A 48 -1.26 -9.78 3.00
C ALA A 48 -1.80 -10.95 2.18
N PHE A 49 -1.00 -11.52 1.28
CA PHE A 49 -1.38 -12.68 0.48
C PHE A 49 -1.60 -13.94 1.34
N ILE A 50 -0.63 -14.26 2.24
CA ILE A 50 -0.72 -15.43 3.12
C ILE A 50 -1.92 -15.33 4.05
N ILE A 51 -2.11 -14.16 4.68
CA ILE A 51 -3.27 -13.92 5.56
C ILE A 51 -4.56 -14.00 4.75
N GLY A 52 -4.61 -13.43 3.56
CA GLY A 52 -5.77 -13.50 2.67
C GLY A 52 -6.14 -14.93 2.30
N GLN A 53 -5.17 -15.75 1.92
CA GLN A 53 -5.38 -17.17 1.63
C GLN A 53 -5.85 -17.95 2.86
N ALA A 54 -5.29 -17.66 4.03
CA ALA A 54 -5.73 -18.30 5.28
C ALA A 54 -7.19 -17.93 5.61
N LEU A 55 -7.56 -16.66 5.46
CA LEU A 55 -8.92 -16.21 5.71
C LEU A 55 -9.95 -16.87 4.79
N LEU A 56 -9.62 -17.10 3.51
CA LEU A 56 -10.49 -17.81 2.56
C LEU A 56 -10.79 -19.25 2.96
N GLN A 57 -9.92 -19.91 3.75
CA GLN A 57 -10.18 -21.26 4.24
C GLN A 57 -11.25 -21.28 5.34
N PHE A 58 -11.39 -20.18 6.09
CA PHE A 58 -12.30 -20.10 7.22
C PHE A 58 -13.57 -19.30 6.91
N PHE A 59 -13.50 -18.36 5.97
CA PHE A 59 -14.57 -17.42 5.67
C PHE A 59 -14.93 -17.45 4.19
N PRO A 60 -16.25 -17.34 3.84
CA PRO A 60 -16.68 -17.23 2.45
C PRO A 60 -16.24 -15.91 1.81
N GLU A 61 -16.08 -15.90 0.49
CA GLU A 61 -15.55 -14.76 -0.30
C GLU A 61 -16.30 -13.45 -0.05
N TRP A 62 -17.63 -13.51 0.10
CA TRP A 62 -18.44 -12.30 0.35
C TRP A 62 -18.09 -11.60 1.67
N LEU A 63 -17.63 -12.36 2.67
CA LEU A 63 -17.22 -11.78 3.96
C LEU A 63 -15.92 -11.00 3.84
N LEU A 64 -15.04 -11.36 2.89
CA LEU A 64 -13.83 -10.59 2.60
C LEU A 64 -14.17 -9.19 2.06
N GLY A 65 -15.33 -9.01 1.44
CA GLY A 65 -15.84 -7.69 1.05
C GLY A 65 -16.03 -6.74 2.24
N ALA A 66 -16.38 -7.28 3.41
CA ALA A 66 -16.49 -6.48 4.62
C ALA A 66 -15.13 -5.88 5.04
N LEU A 67 -14.01 -6.50 4.65
CA LEU A 67 -12.66 -5.94 4.87
C LEU A 67 -12.43 -4.66 4.07
N GLY A 68 -13.18 -4.41 3.00
CA GLY A 68 -13.18 -3.15 2.27
C GLY A 68 -13.66 -1.94 3.10
N ILE A 69 -14.32 -2.19 4.24
CA ILE A 69 -14.71 -1.14 5.19
C ILE A 69 -13.48 -0.63 5.96
N ILE A 70 -12.47 -1.48 6.18
CA ILE A 70 -11.27 -1.13 6.95
C ILE A 70 -10.53 0.08 6.37
N PRO A 71 -10.18 0.12 5.06
CA PRO A 71 -9.50 1.27 4.48
C PRO A 71 -10.34 2.55 4.55
N ILE A 72 -11.67 2.43 4.41
CA ILE A 72 -12.58 3.57 4.56
C ILE A 72 -12.58 4.07 6.01
N TRP A 73 -12.66 3.13 6.96
CA TRP A 73 -12.62 3.45 8.39
C TRP A 73 -11.31 4.11 8.80
N THR A 74 -10.17 3.58 8.34
CA THR A 74 -8.83 4.12 8.61
C THR A 74 -8.75 5.59 8.19
N VAL A 75 -9.17 5.91 6.96
CA VAL A 75 -9.17 7.29 6.44
C VAL A 75 -10.05 8.25 7.26
N LEU A 76 -11.16 7.75 7.82
CA LEU A 76 -12.07 8.58 8.60
C LEU A 76 -11.61 8.79 10.06
N HIS A 77 -10.75 7.89 10.57
CA HIS A 77 -10.28 7.88 11.96
C HIS A 77 -8.75 8.03 12.07
N ASP A 78 -8.11 8.50 10.99
CA ASP A 78 -6.67 8.71 10.94
C ASP A 78 -6.27 9.75 12.00
N ASN A 79 -5.62 9.27 13.06
CA ASN A 79 -4.90 10.11 14.01
C ASN A 79 -3.45 10.10 13.56
N ASP A 80 -2.90 11.28 13.28
CA ASP A 80 -1.50 11.51 12.92
C ASP A 80 -0.57 10.75 13.90
N GLU A 81 -0.06 9.59 13.47
CA GLU A 81 0.97 8.90 14.22
C GLU A 81 2.32 9.58 13.97
N ASP A 82 2.87 10.17 15.02
CA ASP A 82 4.18 10.82 15.01
C ASP A 82 5.26 9.84 14.53
N LEU A 83 6.00 10.25 13.48
CA LEU A 83 7.17 9.54 12.97
C LEU A 83 8.25 9.46 14.06
N GLN A 84 8.47 8.28 14.61
CA GLN A 84 9.54 8.04 15.56
C GLN A 84 10.91 8.18 14.87
N GLU A 85 11.77 9.06 15.39
CA GLU A 85 13.15 9.20 14.93
C GLU A 85 13.99 7.99 15.35
N PHE A 86 14.27 7.13 14.38
CA PHE A 86 15.18 5.99 14.57
C PHE A 86 16.64 6.44 14.38
N HIS A 87 17.33 6.73 15.49
CA HIS A 87 18.77 6.99 15.52
C HIS A 87 19.53 5.66 15.69
N HIS A 88 20.53 5.39 14.83
CA HIS A 88 21.56 4.36 14.92
C HIS A 88 21.40 3.04 14.12
N HIS A 89 20.57 2.95 13.10
CA HIS A 89 20.55 1.77 12.23
C HIS A 89 21.15 2.05 10.84
N SER A 90 21.53 0.98 10.12
CA SER A 90 21.96 1.13 8.72
C SER A 90 20.81 1.76 7.90
N PRO A 91 21.10 2.54 6.85
CA PRO A 91 20.07 3.20 6.05
C PRO A 91 18.98 2.24 5.53
N ILE A 92 19.37 1.00 5.16
CA ILE A 92 18.43 -0.02 4.70
C ILE A 92 17.44 -0.40 5.81
N VAL A 93 17.95 -0.61 7.03
CA VAL A 93 17.12 -0.98 8.18
C VAL A 93 16.24 0.18 8.60
N THR A 94 16.75 1.41 8.58
CA THR A 94 15.96 2.60 8.87
C THR A 94 14.77 2.73 7.91
N VAL A 95 15.00 2.62 6.60
CA VAL A 95 13.95 2.69 5.59
C VAL A 95 12.95 1.55 5.76
N LEU A 96 13.44 0.33 6.00
CA LEU A 96 12.60 -0.85 6.22
C LEU A 96 11.67 -0.67 7.42
N ILE A 97 12.21 -0.28 8.57
CA ILE A 97 11.42 -0.09 9.80
C ILE A 97 10.43 1.05 9.61
N THR A 98 10.87 2.19 9.05
CA THR A 98 9.98 3.33 8.76
C THR A 98 8.82 2.89 7.86
N TYR A 99 9.10 2.15 6.78
CA TYR A 99 8.06 1.65 5.89
C TYR A 99 7.09 0.71 6.60
N LEU A 100 7.61 -0.26 7.37
CA LEU A 100 6.77 -1.20 8.10
C LEU A 100 5.90 -0.49 9.14
N SER A 101 6.45 0.48 9.86
CA SER A 101 5.70 1.21 10.90
C SER A 101 4.58 2.06 10.31
N VAL A 102 4.85 2.78 9.21
CA VAL A 102 3.87 3.69 8.60
C VAL A 102 2.85 2.94 7.74
N CYS A 103 3.31 1.98 6.94
CA CYS A 103 2.48 1.40 5.87
C CYS A 103 1.90 0.02 6.17
N ALA A 104 2.20 -0.62 7.33
CA ALA A 104 1.72 -1.97 7.61
C ALA A 104 0.19 -2.06 7.60
N GLY A 105 -0.48 -1.17 8.31
CA GLY A 105 -1.95 -1.14 8.41
C GLY A 105 -2.61 -0.94 7.04
N CYS A 106 -2.17 0.07 6.31
CA CYS A 106 -2.69 0.43 4.99
C CYS A 106 -2.47 -0.69 3.96
N ASN A 107 -1.24 -1.22 3.89
CA ASN A 107 -0.92 -2.31 2.97
C ASN A 107 -1.74 -3.57 3.25
N LEU A 108 -1.83 -3.99 4.51
CA LEU A 108 -2.61 -5.17 4.87
C LEU A 108 -4.10 -4.96 4.56
N SER A 109 -4.68 -3.82 4.94
CA SER A 109 -6.11 -3.56 4.76
C SER A 109 -6.53 -3.53 3.29
N LEU A 110 -5.70 -3.00 2.39
CA LEU A 110 -6.00 -2.87 0.96
C LEU A 110 -5.54 -4.06 0.12
N PHE A 111 -4.33 -4.58 0.35
CA PHE A 111 -3.83 -5.70 -0.43
C PHE A 111 -4.45 -7.03 -0.04
N LEU A 112 -4.87 -7.21 1.21
CA LEU A 112 -5.47 -8.46 1.67
C LEU A 112 -6.69 -8.86 0.83
N PRO A 113 -7.75 -8.06 0.68
CA PRO A 113 -8.90 -8.42 -0.15
C PRO A 113 -8.56 -8.52 -1.64
N VAL A 114 -7.64 -7.69 -2.14
CA VAL A 114 -7.22 -7.70 -3.56
C VAL A 114 -6.43 -8.96 -3.92
N LEU A 115 -5.63 -9.49 -2.99
CA LEU A 115 -4.75 -10.63 -3.22
C LEU A 115 -5.35 -11.96 -2.76
N ALA A 116 -6.34 -11.97 -1.89
CA ALA A 116 -6.90 -13.18 -1.29
C ALA A 116 -7.30 -14.24 -2.33
N ASN A 117 -7.97 -13.83 -3.41
CA ASN A 117 -8.44 -14.72 -4.46
C ASN A 117 -7.41 -15.01 -5.58
N GLN A 118 -6.16 -14.60 -5.42
CA GLN A 118 -5.13 -14.81 -6.43
C GLN A 118 -4.44 -16.17 -6.27
N THR A 119 -4.05 -16.77 -7.39
CA THR A 119 -3.24 -18.00 -7.39
C THR A 119 -1.77 -17.68 -7.09
N TRP A 120 -1.00 -18.65 -6.62
CA TRP A 120 0.44 -18.50 -6.37
C TRP A 120 1.23 -18.01 -7.59
N SER A 121 0.88 -18.49 -8.78
CA SER A 121 1.51 -18.04 -10.04
C SER A 121 1.20 -16.59 -10.34
N THR A 122 -0.05 -16.19 -10.14
CA THR A 122 -0.49 -14.80 -10.33
C THR A 122 0.14 -13.87 -9.30
N PHE A 123 0.26 -14.34 -8.06
CA PHE A 123 0.93 -13.60 -6.99
C PHE A 123 2.39 -13.30 -7.32
N GLY A 124 3.15 -14.27 -7.85
CA GLY A 124 4.52 -14.06 -8.31
C GLY A 124 4.63 -12.97 -9.39
N LEU A 125 3.69 -12.96 -10.36
CA LEU A 125 3.63 -11.90 -11.38
C LEU A 125 3.31 -10.52 -10.78
N ILE A 126 2.38 -10.46 -9.82
CA ILE A 126 2.04 -9.23 -9.10
C ILE A 126 3.25 -8.70 -8.34
N LEU A 127 3.98 -9.56 -7.63
CA LEU A 127 5.20 -9.17 -6.91
C LEU A 127 6.26 -8.58 -7.85
N ALA A 128 6.52 -9.25 -8.98
CA ALA A 128 7.47 -8.77 -9.96
C ALA A 128 7.05 -7.41 -10.57
N TYR A 129 5.75 -7.26 -10.84
CA TYR A 129 5.19 -6.02 -11.36
C TYR A 129 5.31 -4.87 -10.36
N ILE A 130 4.90 -5.08 -9.10
CA ILE A 130 4.99 -4.07 -8.04
C ILE A 130 6.44 -3.72 -7.73
N ALA A 131 7.36 -4.71 -7.73
CA ALA A 131 8.79 -4.43 -7.60
C ALA A 131 9.31 -3.53 -8.73
N GLY A 132 8.89 -3.77 -9.97
CA GLY A 132 9.21 -2.91 -11.11
C GLY A 132 8.67 -1.49 -10.95
N LEU A 133 7.41 -1.34 -10.52
CA LEU A 133 6.82 -0.03 -10.22
C LEU A 133 7.57 0.69 -9.09
N THR A 134 7.94 -0.04 -8.04
CA THR A 134 8.71 0.52 -6.92
C THR A 134 10.06 1.06 -7.37
N ILE A 135 10.79 0.31 -8.19
CA ILE A 135 12.05 0.76 -8.77
C ILE A 135 11.84 2.04 -9.58
N LEU A 136 10.85 2.05 -10.46
CA LEU A 136 10.52 3.22 -11.27
C LEU A 136 10.23 4.45 -10.41
N ILE A 137 9.35 4.31 -9.40
CA ILE A 137 8.93 5.42 -8.54
C ILE A 137 10.08 5.94 -7.68
N VAL A 138 10.89 5.06 -7.08
CA VAL A 138 12.06 5.49 -6.28
C VAL A 138 13.02 6.32 -7.13
N TYR A 139 13.32 5.88 -8.36
CA TYR A 139 14.19 6.65 -9.24
C TYR A 139 13.54 7.96 -9.73
N LEU A 140 12.23 7.96 -9.98
CA LEU A 140 11.50 9.20 -10.30
C LEU A 140 11.53 10.18 -9.15
N ILE A 141 11.28 9.73 -7.93
CA ILE A 141 11.32 10.58 -6.73
C ILE A 141 12.76 11.07 -6.49
N ALA A 142 13.77 10.22 -6.65
CA ALA A 142 15.16 10.62 -6.50
C ALA A 142 15.58 11.66 -7.55
N TYR A 143 15.07 11.54 -8.78
CA TYR A 143 15.39 12.47 -9.88
C TYR A 143 14.65 13.80 -9.76
N PHE A 144 13.34 13.75 -9.54
CA PHE A 144 12.46 14.94 -9.47
C PHE A 144 12.31 15.51 -8.07
N GLY A 145 12.63 14.76 -7.04
CA GLY A 145 12.42 15.14 -5.64
C GLY A 145 13.22 16.36 -5.18
N HIS A 146 14.25 16.74 -5.92
CA HIS A 146 15.00 17.98 -5.66
C HIS A 146 14.31 19.23 -6.26
N MET A 147 13.27 19.05 -7.07
CA MET A 147 12.56 20.17 -7.69
C MET A 147 11.51 20.74 -6.73
N TYR A 148 11.63 22.01 -6.38
CA TYR A 148 10.70 22.74 -5.49
C TYR A 148 9.19 22.53 -5.79
N PRO A 149 8.73 22.55 -7.08
CA PRO A 149 7.31 22.36 -7.37
C PRO A 149 6.79 20.97 -6.99
N VAL A 150 7.60 19.91 -7.09
CA VAL A 150 7.19 18.53 -6.75
C VAL A 150 6.96 18.39 -5.24
N GLN A 151 7.85 18.94 -4.42
CA GLN A 151 7.69 18.96 -2.97
C GLN A 151 6.40 19.67 -2.54
N THR A 152 6.12 20.81 -3.16
CA THR A 152 4.91 21.60 -2.86
C THR A 152 3.63 20.86 -3.24
N ILE A 153 3.61 20.15 -4.37
CA ILE A 153 2.46 19.37 -4.83
C ILE A 153 2.20 18.20 -3.89
N ILE A 154 3.22 17.42 -3.56
CA ILE A 154 3.11 16.26 -2.67
C ILE A 154 2.62 16.69 -1.27
N ASN A 155 3.21 17.75 -0.71
CA ASN A 155 2.83 18.23 0.62
C ASN A 155 1.41 18.82 0.66
N ARG A 156 0.92 19.38 -0.46
CA ARG A 156 -0.40 20.03 -0.51
C ARG A 156 -1.53 19.07 -0.87
N TRP A 157 -1.27 18.12 -1.78
CA TRP A 157 -2.29 17.27 -2.38
C TRP A 157 -2.13 15.78 -2.02
N GLY A 158 -1.04 15.39 -1.33
CA GLY A 158 -0.78 14.00 -0.97
C GLY A 158 -1.91 13.40 -0.14
N GLU A 159 -2.24 14.04 0.98
CA GLU A 159 -3.28 13.57 1.91
C GLU A 159 -4.68 13.49 1.28
N PRO A 160 -5.24 14.55 0.64
CA PRO A 160 -6.56 14.46 0.02
C PRO A 160 -6.61 13.43 -1.13
N LEU A 161 -5.52 13.28 -1.90
CA LEU A 161 -5.47 12.29 -2.97
C LEU A 161 -5.44 10.86 -2.42
N MET A 162 -4.70 10.61 -1.35
CA MET A 162 -4.66 9.35 -0.62
C MET A 162 -6.08 8.98 -0.12
N LYS A 163 -6.75 9.89 0.58
CA LYS A 163 -8.12 9.67 1.08
C LYS A 163 -9.09 9.31 -0.03
N PHE A 164 -9.03 10.02 -1.15
CA PHE A 164 -9.87 9.75 -2.33
C PHE A 164 -9.61 8.35 -2.91
N CYS A 165 -8.34 7.96 -3.03
CA CYS A 165 -7.99 6.63 -3.53
C CYS A 165 -8.42 5.51 -2.59
N TYR A 166 -8.28 5.67 -1.28
CA TYR A 166 -8.72 4.67 -0.29
C TYR A 166 -10.21 4.42 -0.33
N ILE A 167 -11.00 5.50 -0.41
CA ILE A 167 -12.46 5.39 -0.56
C ILE A 167 -12.80 4.66 -1.86
N GLY A 168 -12.16 5.02 -2.97
CA GLY A 168 -12.39 4.40 -4.27
C GLY A 168 -12.07 2.91 -4.28
N ILE A 169 -10.94 2.50 -3.67
CA ILE A 169 -10.55 1.10 -3.58
C ILE A 169 -11.46 0.33 -2.63
N GLY A 170 -11.82 0.91 -1.48
CA GLY A 170 -12.78 0.30 -0.55
C GLY A 170 -14.12 0.02 -1.22
N ILE A 171 -14.65 0.96 -1.99
CA ILE A 171 -15.87 0.80 -2.79
C ILE A 171 -15.68 -0.30 -3.84
N TYR A 172 -14.56 -0.31 -4.57
CA TYR A 172 -14.26 -1.35 -5.56
C TYR A 172 -14.28 -2.75 -4.94
N VAL A 173 -13.58 -2.96 -3.82
CA VAL A 173 -13.55 -4.25 -3.10
C VAL A 173 -14.93 -4.67 -2.65
N PHE A 174 -15.74 -3.73 -2.20
CA PHE A 174 -17.12 -3.98 -1.77
C PHE A 174 -17.99 -4.56 -2.89
N PHE A 175 -17.84 -4.05 -4.12
CA PHE A 175 -18.55 -4.55 -5.28
C PHE A 175 -17.96 -5.85 -5.85
N ASP A 176 -16.63 -5.96 -5.93
CA ASP A 176 -15.92 -7.10 -6.53
C ASP A 176 -16.07 -8.39 -5.71
N SER A 177 -16.16 -8.30 -4.38
CA SER A 177 -16.35 -9.44 -3.47
C SER A 177 -17.73 -10.10 -3.54
N GLY A 178 -18.68 -9.49 -4.26
CA GLY A 178 -20.06 -9.99 -4.33
C GLY A 178 -20.90 -9.76 -3.06
N LEU A 179 -20.37 -8.99 -2.10
CA LEU A 179 -21.08 -8.69 -0.84
C LEU A 179 -22.41 -7.98 -1.11
N VAL A 180 -22.45 -7.07 -2.09
CA VAL A 180 -23.68 -6.38 -2.52
C VAL A 180 -24.72 -7.38 -3.03
N ASN A 181 -24.31 -8.34 -3.86
CA ASN A 181 -25.20 -9.38 -4.37
C ASN A 181 -25.71 -10.31 -3.27
N HIS A 182 -24.90 -10.55 -2.26
CA HIS A 182 -25.30 -11.36 -1.11
C HIS A 182 -26.31 -10.61 -0.24
N LEU A 183 -26.11 -9.33 0.03
CA LEU A 183 -27.06 -8.49 0.76
C LEU A 183 -28.40 -8.34 0.06
N ILE A 184 -28.39 -8.16 -1.27
CA ILE A 184 -29.64 -8.04 -2.06
C ILE A 184 -30.44 -9.35 -2.05
N ARG A 185 -29.80 -10.51 -1.90
CA ARG A 185 -30.49 -11.81 -1.79
C ARG A 185 -31.03 -12.11 -0.40
N LEU A 186 -30.61 -11.38 0.62
CA LEU A 186 -31.05 -11.52 2.00
C LEU A 186 -32.31 -10.69 2.31
N PHE A 187 -32.57 -9.66 1.50
CA PHE A 187 -33.76 -8.80 1.53
C PHE A 187 -34.68 -9.07 0.35
#